data_09202ec1a940876c77296fd949f12118
#
_entry.id   09202ec1a940876c77296fd949f12118
#
_cell.length_a   1.000
_cell.length_b   1.000
_cell.length_c   1.000
_cell.angle_alpha   90.00
_cell.angle_beta   90.00
_cell.angle_gamma   90.00
#
_symmetry.space_group_name_H-M   'P 1'
#
loop_
_entity.id
_entity.type
_entity.pdbx_description
1 polymer ?
#
loop_
_entity_poly.entity_id
_entity_poly.type
_entity_poly.pdbx_seq_one_letter_code
_entity_poly.pdbx_strand_id
1 'polypeptide(L)'
;MPVRVTIFEDNPIMLDAYKAILNGIEGFICAGSFTSCNNLKHDIEKSQPDVVLMDIEMYGIDGIEATRRLKQLYPGIKILIQTVFQDDEKIFSALCAGANGYITKNTSPVKMLEAIMDVYNGGSAMSPAIAAKMFRLFQQHVGPAVEKKDYHLNEREKEILFLMTEGLPLPKVAEKIFLSYETVRTYVKNIYAKLHVAGATEAVAKSIKERLV
;
A
#
# COMPACT_ATOMS: atom_id res chain seq x y z
N MET A 1 10.97 14.17 -25.67
CA MET A 1 12.11 13.61 -24.94
C MET A 1 11.81 12.13 -24.67
N PRO A 2 12.79 11.23 -24.64
CA PRO A 2 12.56 9.83 -24.33
C PRO A 2 12.14 9.65 -22.86
N VAL A 3 11.25 8.68 -22.58
CA VAL A 3 10.88 8.28 -21.24
C VAL A 3 12.06 7.63 -20.54
N ARG A 4 12.43 8.17 -19.40
CA ARG A 4 13.57 7.74 -18.59
C ARG A 4 13.13 6.64 -17.64
N VAL A 5 13.62 5.43 -17.86
CA VAL A 5 13.24 4.27 -17.01
C VAL A 5 14.44 3.84 -16.18
N THR A 6 14.23 3.70 -14.88
CA THR A 6 15.23 3.08 -13.98
C THR A 6 14.72 1.70 -13.57
N ILE A 7 15.62 0.71 -13.61
CA ILE A 7 15.30 -0.70 -13.36
C ILE A 7 15.96 -1.15 -12.06
N PHE A 8 15.18 -1.82 -11.20
CA PHE A 8 15.67 -2.57 -10.05
C PHE A 8 15.30 -4.05 -10.25
N GLU A 9 16.30 -4.89 -10.46
CA GLU A 9 16.17 -6.32 -10.78
C GLU A 9 17.44 -7.04 -10.34
N ASP A 10 17.36 -8.02 -9.47
CA ASP A 10 18.52 -8.72 -8.91
C ASP A 10 19.11 -9.79 -9.85
N ASN A 11 18.33 -10.26 -10.82
CA ASN A 11 18.81 -11.17 -11.86
C ASN A 11 19.54 -10.40 -12.97
N PRO A 12 20.88 -10.55 -13.12
CA PRO A 12 21.66 -9.76 -14.08
C PRO A 12 21.28 -10.03 -15.54
N ILE A 13 20.83 -11.25 -15.86
CA ILE A 13 20.41 -11.61 -17.23
C ILE A 13 19.13 -10.87 -17.59
N MET A 14 18.15 -10.83 -16.66
CA MET A 14 16.90 -10.09 -16.86
C MET A 14 17.16 -8.58 -16.92
N LEU A 15 18.01 -8.07 -16.02
CA LEU A 15 18.41 -6.67 -16.00
C LEU A 15 18.99 -6.22 -17.34
N ASP A 16 19.94 -7.01 -17.91
CA ASP A 16 20.55 -6.70 -19.20
C ASP A 16 19.54 -6.82 -20.36
N ALA A 17 18.62 -7.77 -20.32
CA ALA A 17 17.55 -7.90 -21.30
C ALA A 17 16.64 -6.65 -21.31
N TYR A 18 16.21 -6.17 -20.14
CA TYR A 18 15.38 -4.96 -20.04
C TYR A 18 16.12 -3.70 -20.51
N LYS A 19 17.41 -3.56 -20.17
CA LYS A 19 18.27 -2.47 -20.69
C LYS A 19 18.32 -2.48 -22.21
N ALA A 20 18.53 -3.66 -22.80
CA ALA A 20 18.60 -3.81 -24.26
C ALA A 20 17.27 -3.44 -24.91
N ILE A 21 16.13 -3.87 -24.35
CA ILE A 21 14.79 -3.54 -24.84
C ILE A 21 14.57 -2.02 -24.80
N LEU A 22 14.80 -1.38 -23.65
CA LEU A 22 14.54 0.05 -23.46
C LEU A 22 15.43 0.93 -24.35
N ASN A 23 16.70 0.56 -24.53
CA ASN A 23 17.65 1.33 -25.36
C ASN A 23 17.52 1.01 -26.85
N GLY A 24 16.87 -0.11 -27.21
CA GLY A 24 16.64 -0.52 -28.60
C GLY A 24 15.39 0.08 -29.25
N ILE A 25 14.54 0.75 -28.49
CA ILE A 25 13.25 1.28 -28.97
C ILE A 25 13.24 2.81 -28.86
N GLU A 26 12.90 3.49 -29.95
CA GLU A 26 12.75 4.94 -29.95
C GLU A 26 11.67 5.39 -28.93
N GLY A 27 11.96 6.46 -28.22
CA GLY A 27 11.05 6.98 -27.17
C GLY A 27 11.33 6.50 -25.77
N PHE A 28 12.29 5.60 -25.56
CA PHE A 28 12.70 5.11 -24.22
C PHE A 28 14.21 5.22 -24.02
N ILE A 29 14.62 5.29 -22.76
CA ILE A 29 16.02 5.21 -22.34
C ILE A 29 16.12 4.54 -20.97
N CYS A 30 17.05 3.59 -20.82
CA CYS A 30 17.42 3.08 -19.52
C CYS A 30 18.30 4.13 -18.80
N ALA A 31 17.72 4.88 -17.88
CA ALA A 31 18.39 5.95 -17.13
C ALA A 31 19.26 5.41 -15.99
N GLY A 32 18.95 4.23 -15.48
CA GLY A 32 19.69 3.52 -14.44
C GLY A 32 19.29 2.05 -14.37
N SER A 33 20.20 1.20 -13.89
CA SER A 33 19.93 -0.23 -13.69
C SER A 33 20.70 -0.72 -12.46
N PHE A 34 20.00 -1.31 -11.51
CA PHE A 34 20.51 -1.66 -10.19
C PHE A 34 20.06 -3.07 -9.79
N THR A 35 20.96 -3.83 -9.17
CA THR A 35 20.70 -5.19 -8.70
C THR A 35 20.22 -5.26 -7.25
N SER A 36 20.10 -4.12 -6.57
CA SER A 36 19.60 -4.04 -5.20
C SER A 36 18.94 -2.69 -4.91
N CYS A 37 18.12 -2.64 -3.88
CA CYS A 37 17.49 -1.42 -3.38
C CYS A 37 18.21 -0.76 -2.19
N ASN A 38 19.49 -1.12 -1.95
CA ASN A 38 20.20 -0.63 -0.76
C ASN A 38 20.51 0.88 -0.79
N ASN A 39 20.66 1.46 -1.98
CA ASN A 39 21.02 2.87 -2.19
C ASN A 39 19.92 3.66 -2.91
N LEU A 40 18.64 3.34 -2.69
CA LEU A 40 17.49 3.88 -3.42
C LEU A 40 17.55 5.39 -3.67
N LYS A 41 17.80 6.19 -2.63
CA LYS A 41 17.84 7.65 -2.74
C LYS A 41 18.93 8.10 -3.74
N HIS A 42 20.15 7.62 -3.57
CA HIS A 42 21.27 7.94 -4.44
C HIS A 42 20.99 7.51 -5.89
N ASP A 43 20.47 6.31 -6.08
CA ASP A 43 20.21 5.72 -7.39
C ASP A 43 19.12 6.47 -8.16
N ILE A 44 18.07 6.91 -7.47
CA ILE A 44 17.01 7.74 -8.05
C ILE A 44 17.51 9.16 -8.35
N GLU A 45 18.25 9.80 -7.44
CA GLU A 45 18.82 11.13 -7.66
C GLU A 45 19.78 11.15 -8.85
N LYS A 46 20.57 10.10 -9.03
CA LYS A 46 21.51 9.96 -10.14
C LYS A 46 20.81 9.67 -11.47
N SER A 47 19.83 8.78 -11.47
CA SER A 47 19.15 8.35 -12.69
C SER A 47 18.00 9.26 -13.11
N GLN A 48 17.37 9.99 -12.18
CA GLN A 48 16.24 10.89 -12.42
C GLN A 48 15.18 10.28 -13.34
N PRO A 49 14.56 9.16 -12.96
CA PRO A 49 13.61 8.45 -13.80
C PRO A 49 12.25 9.13 -13.85
N ASP A 50 11.56 8.98 -14.98
CA ASP A 50 10.13 9.22 -15.12
C ASP A 50 9.34 8.02 -14.57
N VAL A 51 9.84 6.80 -14.82
CA VAL A 51 9.22 5.54 -14.38
C VAL A 51 10.30 4.62 -13.78
N VAL A 52 9.98 4.01 -12.66
CA VAL A 52 10.78 2.94 -12.06
C VAL A 52 10.14 1.59 -12.39
N LEU A 53 10.89 0.71 -13.02
CA LEU A 53 10.55 -0.71 -13.17
C LEU A 53 11.16 -1.46 -11.99
N MET A 54 10.32 -2.08 -11.15
CA MET A 54 10.72 -2.62 -9.87
C MET A 54 10.35 -4.09 -9.75
N ASP A 55 11.32 -4.96 -9.53
CA ASP A 55 11.02 -6.33 -9.09
C ASP A 55 10.65 -6.36 -7.61
N ILE A 56 9.81 -7.31 -7.22
CA ILE A 56 9.46 -7.54 -5.81
C ILE A 56 10.56 -8.31 -5.10
N GLU A 57 11.02 -9.42 -5.68
CA GLU A 57 12.04 -10.25 -5.04
C GLU A 57 13.43 -9.74 -5.34
N MET A 58 13.96 -9.04 -4.35
CA MET A 58 15.35 -8.58 -4.38
C MET A 58 16.04 -8.86 -3.06
N TYR A 59 17.34 -9.10 -3.13
CA TYR A 59 18.15 -9.32 -1.93
C TYR A 59 18.21 -8.05 -1.07
N GLY A 60 17.95 -8.19 0.23
CA GLY A 60 17.99 -7.10 1.20
C GLY A 60 16.64 -6.39 1.33
N ILE A 61 16.49 -5.23 0.74
CA ILE A 61 15.22 -4.48 0.72
C ILE A 61 14.40 -4.99 -0.47
N ASP A 62 13.23 -5.59 -0.20
CA ASP A 62 12.33 -6.04 -1.24
C ASP A 62 11.66 -4.87 -1.99
N GLY A 63 11.11 -5.15 -3.18
CA GLY A 63 10.54 -4.13 -4.05
C GLY A 63 9.27 -3.46 -3.48
N ILE A 64 8.54 -4.12 -2.59
CA ILE A 64 7.35 -3.54 -1.94
C ILE A 64 7.78 -2.48 -0.92
N GLU A 65 8.76 -2.81 -0.08
CA GLU A 65 9.33 -1.86 0.88
C GLU A 65 10.07 -0.74 0.17
N ALA A 66 10.81 -1.05 -0.91
CA ALA A 66 11.45 -0.07 -1.77
C ALA A 66 10.43 0.92 -2.37
N THR A 67 9.30 0.40 -2.87
CA THR A 67 8.17 1.20 -3.39
C THR A 67 7.63 2.14 -2.32
N ARG A 68 7.38 1.65 -1.11
CA ARG A 68 6.89 2.46 0.01
C ARG A 68 7.85 3.60 0.34
N ARG A 69 9.15 3.33 0.45
CA ARG A 69 10.19 4.34 0.72
C ARG A 69 10.29 5.37 -0.39
N LEU A 70 10.26 4.93 -1.65
CA LEU A 70 10.30 5.84 -2.80
C LEU A 70 9.09 6.77 -2.83
N LYS A 71 7.91 6.27 -2.53
CA LYS A 71 6.69 7.09 -2.48
C LYS A 71 6.68 8.10 -1.32
N GLN A 72 7.33 7.78 -0.20
CA GLN A 72 7.51 8.72 0.90
C GLN A 72 8.50 9.84 0.54
N LEU A 73 9.62 9.49 -0.12
CA LEU A 73 10.65 10.45 -0.52
C LEU A 73 10.26 11.27 -1.76
N TYR A 74 9.59 10.63 -2.71
CA TYR A 74 9.22 11.18 -4.01
C TYR A 74 7.78 10.82 -4.36
N PRO A 75 6.76 11.51 -3.79
CA PRO A 75 5.34 11.12 -3.97
C PRO A 75 4.88 11.07 -5.43
N GLY A 76 5.50 11.88 -6.29
CA GLY A 76 5.20 11.95 -7.74
C GLY A 76 5.84 10.84 -8.59
N ILE A 77 6.80 10.06 -8.04
CA ILE A 77 7.51 9.03 -8.82
C ILE A 77 6.54 7.95 -9.30
N LYS A 78 6.68 7.53 -10.54
CA LYS A 78 5.87 6.46 -11.13
C LYS A 78 6.58 5.13 -10.95
N ILE A 79 5.88 4.13 -10.41
CA ILE A 79 6.46 2.81 -10.13
C ILE A 79 5.59 1.73 -10.77
N LEU A 80 6.18 0.96 -11.68
CA LEU A 80 5.61 -0.23 -12.29
C LEU A 80 6.30 -1.47 -11.69
N ILE A 81 5.54 -2.26 -10.96
CA ILE A 81 6.02 -3.55 -10.44
C ILE A 81 6.09 -4.57 -11.57
N GLN A 82 7.20 -5.31 -11.63
CA GLN A 82 7.37 -6.43 -12.56
C GLN A 82 7.93 -7.64 -11.82
N THR A 83 7.18 -8.73 -11.74
CA THR A 83 7.57 -9.90 -10.94
C THR A 83 7.04 -11.21 -11.51
N VAL A 84 7.58 -12.33 -11.08
CA VAL A 84 7.04 -13.67 -11.38
C VAL A 84 5.79 -13.98 -10.54
N PHE A 85 5.60 -13.28 -9.43
CA PHE A 85 4.53 -13.55 -8.48
C PHE A 85 3.17 -13.10 -8.97
N GLN A 86 2.19 -13.95 -8.71
CA GLN A 86 0.76 -13.68 -8.90
C GLN A 86 0.00 -13.91 -7.58
N ASP A 87 0.73 -13.89 -6.45
CA ASP A 87 0.16 -14.02 -5.12
C ASP A 87 -0.67 -12.78 -4.79
N ASP A 88 -1.88 -13.03 -4.32
CA ASP A 88 -2.88 -12.00 -4.03
C ASP A 88 -2.40 -11.02 -2.96
N GLU A 89 -1.70 -11.50 -1.91
CA GLU A 89 -1.18 -10.66 -0.83
C GLU A 89 -0.06 -9.73 -1.31
N LYS A 90 0.86 -10.23 -2.15
CA LYS A 90 1.95 -9.41 -2.71
C LYS A 90 1.43 -8.35 -3.68
N ILE A 91 0.44 -8.70 -4.53
CA ILE A 91 -0.21 -7.73 -5.42
C ILE A 91 -0.85 -6.60 -4.61
N PHE A 92 -1.65 -6.96 -3.60
CA PHE A 92 -2.32 -5.99 -2.75
C PHE A 92 -1.33 -5.10 -1.99
N SER A 93 -0.30 -5.70 -1.39
CA SER A 93 0.73 -4.98 -0.65
C SER A 93 1.52 -4.00 -1.52
N ALA A 94 1.84 -4.38 -2.77
CA ALA A 94 2.54 -3.51 -3.72
C ALA A 94 1.70 -2.26 -4.08
N LEU A 95 0.40 -2.43 -4.31
CA LEU A 95 -0.50 -1.33 -4.61
C LEU A 95 -0.76 -0.44 -3.39
N CYS A 96 -0.90 -1.03 -2.20
CA CYS A 96 -0.97 -0.28 -0.94
C CYS A 96 0.33 0.49 -0.64
N ALA A 97 1.48 -0.01 -1.10
CA ALA A 97 2.76 0.72 -1.03
C ALA A 97 2.83 1.91 -2.01
N GLY A 98 1.87 2.02 -2.95
CA GLY A 98 1.73 3.12 -3.90
C GLY A 98 2.22 2.81 -5.31
N ALA A 99 2.39 1.54 -5.69
CA ALA A 99 2.70 1.17 -7.08
C ALA A 99 1.62 1.71 -8.04
N ASN A 100 2.05 2.19 -9.20
CA ASN A 100 1.16 2.73 -10.24
C ASN A 100 0.69 1.65 -11.22
N GLY A 101 1.36 0.51 -11.25
CA GLY A 101 0.99 -0.62 -12.08
C GLY A 101 1.66 -1.90 -11.61
N TYR A 102 1.18 -3.02 -12.17
CA TYR A 102 1.66 -4.36 -11.83
C TYR A 102 1.59 -5.26 -13.06
N ILE A 103 2.73 -5.75 -13.51
CA ILE A 103 2.84 -6.71 -14.62
C ILE A 103 3.66 -7.94 -14.18
N THR A 104 3.50 -9.03 -14.92
CA THR A 104 4.31 -10.24 -14.69
C THR A 104 5.55 -10.25 -15.57
N LYS A 105 6.62 -10.93 -15.15
CA LYS A 105 7.84 -11.13 -15.95
C LYS A 105 7.59 -11.90 -17.25
N ASN A 106 6.45 -12.58 -17.38
CA ASN A 106 6.01 -13.24 -18.61
C ASN A 106 5.32 -12.27 -19.61
N THR A 107 5.20 -11.00 -19.26
CA THR A 107 4.65 -9.97 -20.15
C THR A 107 5.60 -9.76 -21.33
N SER A 108 5.07 -9.76 -22.56
CA SER A 108 5.89 -9.55 -23.74
C SER A 108 6.55 -8.15 -23.71
N PRO A 109 7.74 -7.97 -24.35
CA PRO A 109 8.40 -6.67 -24.40
C PRO A 109 7.52 -5.52 -24.88
N VAL A 110 6.70 -5.76 -25.91
CA VAL A 110 5.77 -4.75 -26.43
C VAL A 110 4.77 -4.31 -25.36
N LYS A 111 4.14 -5.25 -24.66
CA LYS A 111 3.18 -4.95 -23.58
C LYS A 111 3.85 -4.32 -22.36
N MET A 112 5.10 -4.64 -22.08
CA MET A 112 5.86 -3.97 -21.03
C MET A 112 6.09 -2.50 -21.36
N LEU A 113 6.45 -2.18 -22.60
CA LEU A 113 6.62 -0.80 -23.04
C LEU A 113 5.31 -0.02 -23.03
N GLU A 114 4.20 -0.63 -23.48
CA GLU A 114 2.85 -0.05 -23.35
C GLU A 114 2.52 0.24 -21.89
N ALA A 115 2.78 -0.70 -20.98
CA ALA A 115 2.55 -0.54 -19.54
C ALA A 115 3.39 0.62 -18.94
N ILE A 116 4.65 0.77 -19.37
CA ILE A 116 5.51 1.90 -18.96
C ILE A 116 4.90 3.23 -19.45
N MET A 117 4.42 3.28 -20.69
CA MET A 117 3.79 4.49 -21.23
C MET A 117 2.47 4.83 -20.52
N ASP A 118 1.63 3.82 -20.21
CA ASP A 118 0.39 4.02 -19.46
C ASP A 118 0.68 4.64 -18.09
N VAL A 119 1.64 4.10 -17.37
CA VAL A 119 2.06 4.61 -16.05
C VAL A 119 2.69 6.00 -16.18
N TYR A 120 3.52 6.24 -17.18
CA TYR A 120 4.12 7.56 -17.45
C TYR A 120 3.04 8.63 -17.66
N ASN A 121 2.00 8.32 -18.42
CA ASN A 121 0.88 9.21 -18.72
C ASN A 121 -0.12 9.37 -17.54
N GLY A 122 0.16 8.74 -16.39
CA GLY A 122 -0.69 8.85 -15.20
C GLY A 122 -1.82 7.82 -15.12
N GLY A 123 -1.84 6.85 -16.04
CA GLY A 123 -2.72 5.68 -15.99
C GLY A 123 -2.21 4.60 -15.02
N SER A 124 -2.89 3.46 -15.03
CA SER A 124 -2.50 2.26 -14.27
C SER A 124 -2.41 1.08 -15.21
N ALA A 125 -1.25 0.43 -15.23
CA ALA A 125 -1.01 -0.74 -16.05
C ALA A 125 -1.22 -2.02 -15.24
N MET A 126 -2.20 -2.83 -15.63
CA MET A 126 -2.45 -4.14 -15.04
C MET A 126 -2.91 -5.12 -16.12
N SER A 127 -2.41 -6.37 -16.06
CA SER A 127 -3.01 -7.41 -16.88
C SER A 127 -4.45 -7.67 -16.42
N PRO A 128 -5.37 -8.14 -17.32
CA PRO A 128 -6.74 -8.48 -16.93
C PRO A 128 -6.81 -9.46 -15.76
N ALA A 129 -5.87 -10.42 -15.70
CA ALA A 129 -5.78 -11.40 -14.61
C ALA A 129 -5.46 -10.73 -13.26
N ILE A 130 -4.52 -9.78 -13.24
CA ILE A 130 -4.16 -9.01 -12.04
C ILE A 130 -5.31 -8.09 -11.63
N ALA A 131 -5.95 -7.41 -12.58
CA ALA A 131 -7.11 -6.57 -12.30
C ALA A 131 -8.27 -7.36 -11.68
N ALA A 132 -8.57 -8.57 -12.20
CA ALA A 132 -9.59 -9.46 -11.64
C ALA A 132 -9.25 -9.93 -10.22
N LYS A 133 -7.97 -10.20 -9.92
CA LYS A 133 -7.51 -10.53 -8.57
C LYS A 133 -7.66 -9.34 -7.62
N MET A 134 -7.27 -8.16 -8.07
CA MET A 134 -7.44 -6.93 -7.29
C MET A 134 -8.90 -6.65 -6.95
N PHE A 135 -9.79 -6.82 -7.91
CA PHE A 135 -11.22 -6.65 -7.66
C PHE A 135 -11.75 -7.60 -6.59
N ARG A 136 -11.33 -8.88 -6.61
CA ARG A 136 -11.68 -9.85 -5.56
C ARG A 136 -11.11 -9.48 -4.20
N LEU A 137 -9.83 -9.09 -4.16
CA LEU A 137 -9.18 -8.65 -2.91
C LEU A 137 -9.87 -7.40 -2.34
N PHE A 138 -10.20 -6.46 -3.20
CA PHE A 138 -10.95 -5.27 -2.80
C PHE A 138 -12.31 -5.65 -2.20
N GLN A 139 -13.05 -6.57 -2.85
CA GLN A 139 -14.31 -7.09 -2.30
C GLN A 139 -14.14 -7.79 -0.94
N GLN A 140 -13.03 -8.51 -0.74
CA GLN A 140 -12.74 -9.19 0.53
C GLN A 140 -12.32 -8.21 1.63
N HIS A 141 -11.50 -7.19 1.29
CA HIS A 141 -11.01 -6.19 2.25
C HIS A 141 -12.00 -5.04 2.47
N VAL A 142 -12.75 -4.70 1.45
CA VAL A 142 -13.89 -3.79 1.52
C VAL A 142 -15.16 -4.60 1.74
N GLY A 143 -15.19 -5.74 2.33
CA GLY A 143 -16.33 -6.62 2.53
C GLY A 143 -17.71 -6.00 2.28
N PRO A 144 -18.81 -6.67 2.05
CA PRO A 144 -20.10 -6.02 1.84
C PRO A 144 -20.19 -4.95 2.91
N ALA A 145 -20.47 -3.71 2.51
CA ALA A 145 -20.54 -2.58 3.44
C ALA A 145 -21.18 -3.14 4.70
N VAL A 146 -20.38 -3.32 5.76
CA VAL A 146 -20.93 -3.84 7.02
C VAL A 146 -22.08 -2.89 7.25
N GLU A 147 -23.32 -3.36 7.17
CA GLU A 147 -24.45 -2.54 7.60
C GLU A 147 -23.97 -1.98 8.91
N LYS A 148 -23.68 -0.67 8.95
CA LYS A 148 -23.19 -0.04 10.16
C LYS A 148 -24.27 -0.31 11.17
N LYS A 149 -24.08 -1.37 11.94
CA LYS A 149 -24.99 -1.64 13.05
C LYS A 149 -24.93 -0.39 13.90
N ASP A 150 -25.99 0.38 13.86
CA ASP A 150 -26.08 1.55 14.70
C ASP A 150 -26.26 1.08 16.13
N TYR A 151 -25.17 1.09 16.88
CA TYR A 151 -25.16 0.81 18.31
C TYR A 151 -25.66 2.00 19.14
N HIS A 152 -26.15 3.06 18.48
CA HIS A 152 -26.59 4.30 19.10
C HIS A 152 -25.55 4.89 20.06
N LEU A 153 -24.27 4.79 19.69
CA LEU A 153 -23.20 5.45 20.41
C LEU A 153 -23.29 6.96 20.16
N ASN A 154 -23.34 7.74 21.23
CA ASN A 154 -23.25 9.18 21.12
C ASN A 154 -21.80 9.61 20.83
N GLU A 155 -21.61 10.90 20.47
CA GLU A 155 -20.28 11.41 20.07
C GLU A 155 -19.24 11.26 21.19
N ARG A 156 -19.66 11.36 22.45
CA ARG A 156 -18.76 11.20 23.60
C ARG A 156 -18.36 9.74 23.81
N GLU A 157 -19.27 8.82 23.58
CA GLU A 157 -18.99 7.38 23.63
C GLU A 157 -18.06 6.96 22.48
N LYS A 158 -18.22 7.51 21.28
CA LYS A 158 -17.32 7.29 20.14
C LYS A 158 -15.91 7.82 20.43
N GLU A 159 -15.81 9.04 20.98
CA GLU A 159 -14.51 9.63 21.34
C GLU A 159 -13.77 8.78 22.38
N ILE A 160 -14.47 8.32 23.42
CA ILE A 160 -13.88 7.42 24.44
C ILE A 160 -13.46 6.10 23.82
N LEU A 161 -14.32 5.50 23.00
CA LEU A 161 -14.03 4.21 22.34
C LEU A 161 -12.83 4.33 21.39
N PHE A 162 -12.74 5.43 20.63
CA PHE A 162 -11.57 5.73 19.79
C PHE A 162 -10.27 5.78 20.61
N LEU A 163 -10.26 6.52 21.73
CA LEU A 163 -9.08 6.60 22.59
C LEU A 163 -8.70 5.25 23.22
N MET A 164 -9.69 4.39 23.47
CA MET A 164 -9.45 3.01 23.92
C MET A 164 -8.82 2.17 22.80
N THR A 165 -9.21 2.36 21.53
CA THR A 165 -8.59 1.66 20.39
C THR A 165 -7.13 2.10 20.16
N GLU A 166 -6.79 3.35 20.52
CA GLU A 166 -5.41 3.85 20.55
C GLU A 166 -4.57 3.29 21.73
N GLY A 167 -5.17 2.42 22.55
CA GLY A 167 -4.47 1.77 23.67
C GLY A 167 -4.32 2.65 24.93
N LEU A 168 -5.02 3.78 25.03
CA LEU A 168 -4.95 4.64 26.20
C LEU A 168 -5.65 4.00 27.39
N PRO A 169 -5.03 3.94 28.60
CA PRO A 169 -5.72 3.52 29.81
C PRO A 169 -6.74 4.57 30.25
N LEU A 170 -7.84 4.13 30.89
CA LEU A 170 -8.97 5.01 31.23
C LEU A 170 -8.61 6.28 32.01
N PRO A 171 -7.63 6.29 32.95
CA PRO A 171 -7.20 7.53 33.58
C PRO A 171 -6.66 8.55 32.58
N LYS A 172 -5.89 8.10 31.56
CA LYS A 172 -5.37 8.97 30.50
C LYS A 172 -6.45 9.44 29.52
N VAL A 173 -7.44 8.60 29.27
CA VAL A 173 -8.63 8.99 28.51
C VAL A 173 -9.34 10.14 29.24
N ALA A 174 -9.56 10.01 30.55
CA ALA A 174 -10.21 11.02 31.36
C ALA A 174 -9.48 12.37 31.33
N GLU A 175 -8.13 12.35 31.48
CA GLU A 175 -7.32 13.55 31.36
C GLU A 175 -7.46 14.20 29.97
N LYS A 176 -7.40 13.40 28.89
CA LYS A 176 -7.40 13.87 27.51
C LYS A 176 -8.71 14.54 27.10
N ILE A 177 -9.86 14.05 27.63
CA ILE A 177 -11.19 14.59 27.31
C ILE A 177 -11.77 15.49 28.39
N PHE A 178 -10.96 15.86 29.40
CA PHE A 178 -11.31 16.76 30.50
C PHE A 178 -12.54 16.30 31.30
N LEU A 179 -12.62 14.98 31.60
CA LEU A 179 -13.64 14.40 32.45
C LEU A 179 -13.04 13.72 33.68
N SER A 180 -13.86 13.49 34.71
CA SER A 180 -13.42 12.69 35.84
C SER A 180 -13.32 11.19 35.44
N TYR A 181 -12.42 10.45 36.11
CA TYR A 181 -12.28 9.01 35.89
C TYR A 181 -13.60 8.26 36.07
N GLU A 182 -14.39 8.62 37.08
CA GLU A 182 -15.69 7.99 37.36
C GLU A 182 -16.73 8.27 36.24
N THR A 183 -16.65 9.46 35.64
CA THR A 183 -17.49 9.80 34.49
C THR A 183 -17.12 8.94 33.28
N VAL A 184 -15.83 8.82 32.97
CA VAL A 184 -15.36 7.98 31.86
C VAL A 184 -15.72 6.50 32.11
N ARG A 185 -15.58 6.02 33.33
CA ARG A 185 -15.97 4.65 33.69
C ARG A 185 -17.46 4.39 33.46
N THR A 186 -18.30 5.37 33.73
CA THR A 186 -19.74 5.28 33.44
C THR A 186 -20.01 5.20 31.94
N TYR A 187 -19.37 6.03 31.14
CA TYR A 187 -19.46 5.96 29.68
C TYR A 187 -18.99 4.59 29.14
N VAL A 188 -17.87 4.08 29.62
CA VAL A 188 -17.34 2.77 29.23
C VAL A 188 -18.32 1.64 29.54
N LYS A 189 -19.00 1.68 30.70
CA LYS A 189 -20.05 0.72 31.03
C LYS A 189 -21.22 0.78 30.04
N ASN A 190 -21.64 1.98 29.66
CA ASN A 190 -22.68 2.17 28.64
C ASN A 190 -22.26 1.68 27.26
N ILE A 191 -21.01 1.96 26.86
CA ILE A 191 -20.41 1.45 25.61
C ILE A 191 -20.47 -0.08 25.60
N TYR A 192 -20.04 -0.76 26.68
CA TYR A 192 -20.08 -2.23 26.74
C TYR A 192 -21.50 -2.77 26.63
N ALA A 193 -22.46 -2.14 27.29
CA ALA A 193 -23.86 -2.53 27.18
C ALA A 193 -24.40 -2.36 25.76
N LYS A 194 -24.11 -1.23 25.11
CA LYS A 194 -24.56 -0.94 23.75
C LYS A 194 -23.87 -1.84 22.71
N LEU A 195 -22.60 -2.15 22.89
CA LEU A 195 -21.85 -3.04 22.03
C LEU A 195 -22.11 -4.54 22.32
N HIS A 196 -22.85 -4.88 23.38
CA HIS A 196 -23.07 -6.25 23.84
C HIS A 196 -21.74 -7.02 24.05
N VAL A 197 -20.80 -6.42 24.80
CA VAL A 197 -19.49 -6.99 25.10
C VAL A 197 -19.24 -7.04 26.61
N ALA A 198 -18.38 -7.97 27.05
CA ALA A 198 -18.10 -8.18 28.47
C ALA A 198 -16.94 -7.31 29.01
N GLY A 199 -16.12 -6.69 28.13
CA GLY A 199 -14.97 -5.93 28.60
C GLY A 199 -14.22 -5.14 27.52
N ALA A 200 -13.14 -4.47 27.95
CA ALA A 200 -12.34 -3.57 27.11
C ALA A 200 -11.79 -4.22 25.86
N THR A 201 -11.19 -5.40 26.00
CA THR A 201 -10.58 -6.14 24.90
C THR A 201 -11.61 -6.46 23.80
N GLU A 202 -12.78 -6.92 24.20
CA GLU A 202 -13.87 -7.22 23.25
C GLU A 202 -14.43 -5.95 22.62
N ALA A 203 -14.56 -4.85 23.38
CA ALA A 203 -15.04 -3.57 22.87
C ALA A 203 -14.09 -3.01 21.81
N VAL A 204 -12.78 -3.02 22.09
CA VAL A 204 -11.73 -2.59 21.15
C VAL A 204 -11.72 -3.47 19.90
N ALA A 205 -11.69 -4.80 20.06
CA ALA A 205 -11.70 -5.73 18.95
C ALA A 205 -12.93 -5.56 18.05
N LYS A 206 -14.11 -5.39 18.65
CA LYS A 206 -15.38 -5.17 17.93
C LYS A 206 -15.40 -3.82 17.24
N SER A 207 -14.90 -2.77 17.89
CA SER A 207 -14.80 -1.43 17.30
C SER A 207 -13.93 -1.41 16.04
N ILE A 208 -12.77 -2.06 16.09
CA ILE A 208 -11.85 -2.17 14.93
C ILE A 208 -12.50 -3.01 13.84
N LYS A 209 -13.04 -4.19 14.17
CA LYS A 209 -13.66 -5.13 13.22
C LYS A 209 -14.85 -4.51 12.48
N GLU A 210 -15.69 -3.77 13.17
CA GLU A 210 -16.93 -3.19 12.62
C GLU A 210 -16.77 -1.71 12.24
N ARG A 211 -15.57 -1.15 12.34
CA ARG A 211 -15.22 0.26 11.99
C ARG A 211 -16.18 1.28 12.62
N LEU A 212 -16.37 1.15 13.94
CA LEU A 212 -17.32 1.99 14.68
C LEU A 212 -16.77 3.40 14.97
N VAL A 213 -15.44 3.52 15.02
CA VAL A 213 -14.68 4.75 15.29
C VAL A 213 -13.40 4.76 14.49
#